data_46af183e94eafb64331945e094a4e86d
#
_entry.id   46af183e94eafb64331945e094a4e86d
#
_cell.length_a   1.000
_cell.length_b   1.000
_cell.length_c   1.000
_cell.angle_alpha   90.00
_cell.angle_beta   90.00
_cell.angle_gamma   90.00
#
_symmetry.space_group_name_H-M   'P 1'
#
loop_
_entity.id
_entity.type
_entity.pdbx_description
1 polymer ?
#
loop_
_entity_poly.entity_id
_entity_poly.type
_entity_poly.pdbx_seq_one_letter_code
_entity_poly.pdbx_strand_id
1 'polypeptide(L)'
;MILLKKVKRCELLIFFICNLPKIIYGLKIFFEWYLFEQMLNIEITSRWYGMFADCQSLQQLDLSNFNTFNVTNVKLMFQNCYKLTSLNLKKITFDNVSVSDGMFSMAKSGMNIIVGSNTAKEFISKLNTTATITVA
;
A
#
# COMPACT_ATOMS: atom_id res chain seq x y z
N MET A 1 -5.39 -4.77 -25.40
CA MET A 1 -3.96 -5.09 -25.46
C MET A 1 -3.08 -4.10 -24.70
N ILE A 2 -3.36 -2.80 -24.72
CA ILE A 2 -2.60 -1.77 -23.96
C ILE A 2 -2.85 -1.90 -22.45
N LEU A 3 -4.07 -2.22 -22.01
CA LEU A 3 -4.45 -2.39 -20.60
C LEU A 3 -3.72 -3.57 -19.94
N LEU A 4 -3.65 -4.71 -20.62
CA LEU A 4 -2.94 -5.91 -20.12
C LEU A 4 -1.42 -5.69 -20.00
N LYS A 5 -0.81 -4.91 -20.89
CA LYS A 5 0.60 -4.54 -20.79
C LYS A 5 0.89 -3.58 -19.62
N LYS A 6 -0.08 -2.70 -19.28
CA LYS A 6 0.06 -1.79 -18.13
C LYS A 6 -0.07 -2.54 -16.79
N VAL A 7 -1.02 -3.46 -16.67
CA VAL A 7 -1.20 -4.30 -15.48
C VAL A 7 0.05 -5.14 -15.22
N LYS A 8 0.60 -5.80 -16.24
CA LYS A 8 1.87 -6.56 -16.10
C LYS A 8 3.06 -5.70 -15.69
N ARG A 9 3.11 -4.43 -16.13
CA ARG A 9 4.19 -3.52 -15.69
C ARG A 9 4.05 -3.13 -14.22
N CYS A 10 2.82 -2.93 -13.73
CA CYS A 10 2.55 -2.67 -12.32
C CYS A 10 2.91 -3.88 -11.45
N GLU A 11 2.54 -5.09 -11.84
CA GLU A 11 2.90 -6.33 -11.15
C GLU A 11 4.41 -6.53 -11.08
N LEU A 12 5.13 -6.27 -12.18
CA LEU A 12 6.58 -6.33 -12.22
C LEU A 12 7.23 -5.28 -11.32
N LEU A 13 6.72 -4.05 -11.33
CA LEU A 13 7.23 -2.97 -10.50
C LEU A 13 7.04 -3.26 -9.01
N ILE A 14 5.85 -3.74 -8.63
CA ILE A 14 5.53 -4.17 -7.27
C ILE A 14 6.42 -5.36 -6.88
N PHE A 15 6.62 -6.32 -7.76
CA PHE A 15 7.53 -7.44 -7.52
C PHE A 15 8.97 -6.96 -7.26
N PHE A 16 9.46 -5.98 -8.01
CA PHE A 16 10.77 -5.37 -7.78
C PHE A 16 10.83 -4.65 -6.44
N ILE A 17 9.83 -3.82 -6.11
CA ILE A 17 9.74 -3.11 -4.83
C ILE A 17 9.76 -4.11 -3.66
N CYS A 18 9.03 -5.21 -3.77
CA CYS A 18 8.89 -6.20 -2.71
C CYS A 18 10.15 -7.06 -2.49
N ASN A 19 11.00 -7.22 -3.50
CA ASN A 19 12.12 -8.16 -3.47
C ASN A 19 13.53 -7.53 -3.51
N LEU A 20 13.66 -6.21 -3.63
CA LEU A 20 14.98 -5.55 -3.70
C LEU A 20 15.65 -5.38 -2.32
N PRO A 21 16.98 -5.58 -2.23
CA PRO A 21 17.70 -5.33 -0.98
C PRO A 21 17.76 -3.83 -0.62
N LYS A 22 17.77 -3.55 0.68
CA LYS A 22 17.67 -2.22 1.31
C LYS A 22 18.54 -1.09 0.70
N ILE A 23 19.69 -1.41 0.14
CA ILE A 23 20.71 -0.44 -0.29
C ILE A 23 20.31 0.32 -1.57
N ILE A 24 19.39 -0.23 -2.34
CA ILE A 24 18.93 0.35 -3.62
C ILE A 24 17.64 1.18 -3.42
N TYR A 25 17.02 1.09 -2.25
CA TYR A 25 15.72 1.67 -1.94
C TYR A 25 15.68 3.21 -2.03
N GLY A 26 16.72 3.92 -1.62
CA GLY A 26 16.68 5.38 -1.51
C GLY A 26 16.63 6.14 -2.84
N LEU A 27 17.32 5.66 -3.87
CA LEU A 27 17.46 6.35 -5.17
C LEU A 27 16.52 5.79 -6.25
N LYS A 28 16.26 4.48 -6.22
CA LYS A 28 15.44 3.81 -7.23
C LYS A 28 13.95 3.96 -7.00
N ILE A 29 13.52 3.99 -5.74
CA ILE A 29 12.11 4.20 -5.38
C ILE A 29 11.62 5.57 -5.87
N PHE A 30 12.44 6.61 -5.81
CA PHE A 30 12.03 7.95 -6.23
C PHE A 30 11.77 8.03 -7.74
N PHE A 31 12.58 7.37 -8.55
CA PHE A 31 12.44 7.39 -10.01
C PHE A 31 11.34 6.43 -10.51
N GLU A 32 11.29 5.23 -9.98
CA GLU A 32 10.24 4.25 -10.32
C GLU A 32 8.88 4.65 -9.75
N TRP A 33 8.88 5.34 -8.61
CA TRP A 33 7.72 5.95 -7.99
C TRP A 33 7.09 7.06 -8.86
N TYR A 34 7.90 7.92 -9.45
CA TYR A 34 7.43 8.95 -10.38
C TYR A 34 6.78 8.33 -11.63
N LEU A 35 7.36 7.26 -12.17
CA LEU A 35 6.78 6.52 -13.30
C LEU A 35 5.51 5.77 -12.88
N PHE A 36 5.46 5.24 -11.67
CA PHE A 36 4.30 4.57 -11.10
C PHE A 36 3.14 5.55 -10.87
N GLU A 37 3.41 6.75 -10.39
CA GLU A 37 2.41 7.81 -10.23
C GLU A 37 1.83 8.25 -11.57
N GLN A 38 2.65 8.36 -12.62
CA GLN A 38 2.19 8.64 -13.98
C GLN A 38 1.36 7.49 -14.58
N MET A 39 1.62 6.25 -14.16
CA MET A 39 0.87 5.08 -14.61
C MET A 39 -0.44 4.88 -13.85
N LEU A 40 -0.48 5.22 -12.56
CA LEU A 40 -1.68 5.12 -11.72
C LEU A 40 -2.72 6.20 -12.04
N ASN A 41 -2.35 7.27 -12.71
CA ASN A 41 -3.26 8.34 -13.10
C ASN A 41 -4.30 7.92 -14.16
N ILE A 42 -4.29 6.66 -14.59
CA ILE A 42 -5.14 6.17 -15.68
C ILE A 42 -5.79 4.82 -15.29
N GLU A 43 -6.83 4.79 -14.47
CA GLU A 43 -7.78 3.67 -14.33
C GLU A 43 -7.54 2.53 -13.33
N ILE A 44 -6.43 2.46 -12.58
CA ILE A 44 -6.30 1.47 -11.49
C ILE A 44 -6.82 2.04 -10.16
N THR A 45 -7.71 3.01 -10.25
CA THR A 45 -8.07 3.85 -9.12
C THR A 45 -9.05 3.21 -8.15
N SER A 46 -9.70 2.10 -8.49
CA SER A 46 -10.75 1.53 -7.64
C SER A 46 -10.35 0.27 -6.87
N ARG A 47 -9.33 -0.46 -7.30
CA ARG A 47 -8.99 -1.76 -6.72
C ARG A 47 -7.52 -1.85 -6.32
N TRP A 48 -7.27 -1.77 -5.04
CA TRP A 48 -5.97 -2.05 -4.43
C TRP A 48 -5.92 -3.44 -3.81
N TYR A 49 -6.75 -4.35 -4.34
CA TYR A 49 -6.79 -5.74 -3.92
C TYR A 49 -5.42 -6.39 -4.04
N GLY A 50 -4.88 -6.86 -2.92
CA GLY A 50 -3.62 -7.58 -2.86
C GLY A 50 -2.40 -6.82 -3.40
N MET A 51 -2.45 -5.49 -3.55
CA MET A 51 -1.42 -4.71 -4.25
C MET A 51 -0.01 -4.96 -3.70
N PHE A 52 0.15 -5.11 -2.40
CA PHE A 52 1.42 -5.41 -1.73
C PHE A 52 1.40 -6.79 -1.05
N ALA A 53 0.46 -7.66 -1.42
CA ALA A 53 0.42 -9.00 -0.86
C ALA A 53 1.73 -9.75 -1.15
N ASP A 54 2.16 -10.56 -0.18
CA ASP A 54 3.40 -11.36 -0.26
C ASP A 54 4.70 -10.56 -0.39
N CYS A 55 4.68 -9.24 -0.12
CA CYS A 55 5.88 -8.42 -0.05
C CYS A 55 6.69 -8.71 1.23
N GLN A 56 7.22 -9.94 1.33
CA GLN A 56 7.83 -10.48 2.54
C GLN A 56 9.11 -9.74 2.98
N SER A 57 9.80 -9.08 2.05
CA SER A 57 11.02 -8.33 2.33
C SER A 57 10.79 -6.85 2.58
N LEU A 58 9.58 -6.35 2.35
CA LEU A 58 9.23 -4.94 2.50
C LEU A 58 9.23 -4.54 3.98
N GLN A 59 10.04 -3.55 4.35
CA GLN A 59 10.16 -3.09 5.74
C GLN A 59 9.48 -1.77 6.01
N GLN A 60 9.49 -0.87 5.03
CA GLN A 60 8.89 0.46 5.13
C GLN A 60 8.22 0.79 3.80
N LEU A 61 7.06 1.41 3.86
CA LEU A 61 6.34 1.86 2.68
C LEU A 61 5.69 3.22 2.94
N ASP A 62 5.90 4.15 2.03
CA ASP A 62 5.27 5.45 2.05
C ASP A 62 4.29 5.58 0.88
N LEU A 63 3.00 5.67 1.20
CA LEU A 63 1.90 5.88 0.26
C LEU A 63 1.29 7.28 0.38
N SER A 64 1.97 8.21 1.09
CA SER A 64 1.42 9.55 1.37
C SER A 64 1.19 10.40 0.12
N ASN A 65 1.76 10.04 -1.03
CA ASN A 65 1.59 10.78 -2.28
C ASN A 65 0.50 10.21 -3.19
N PHE A 66 -0.17 9.11 -2.79
CA PHE A 66 -1.21 8.49 -3.60
C PHE A 66 -2.57 9.16 -3.42
N ASN A 67 -3.27 9.35 -4.54
CA ASN A 67 -4.69 9.71 -4.52
C ASN A 67 -5.53 8.43 -4.42
N THR A 68 -6.29 8.31 -3.33
CA THR A 68 -7.14 7.15 -3.04
C THR A 68 -8.64 7.44 -3.12
N PHE A 69 -9.01 8.60 -3.62
CA PHE A 69 -10.42 9.04 -3.65
C PHE A 69 -11.36 8.01 -4.29
N ASN A 70 -10.90 7.32 -5.33
CA ASN A 70 -11.69 6.31 -6.03
C ASN A 70 -11.45 4.87 -5.54
N VAL A 71 -10.64 4.65 -4.50
CA VAL A 71 -10.33 3.30 -4.00
C VAL A 71 -11.51 2.75 -3.23
N THR A 72 -12.04 1.62 -3.69
CA THR A 72 -13.19 0.94 -3.08
C THR A 72 -12.84 -0.41 -2.46
N ASN A 73 -11.71 -1.01 -2.84
CA ASN A 73 -11.34 -2.35 -2.42
C ASN A 73 -9.85 -2.41 -2.05
N VAL A 74 -9.56 -2.63 -0.77
CA VAL A 74 -8.22 -2.81 -0.19
C VAL A 74 -8.03 -4.20 0.41
N LYS A 75 -8.89 -5.16 0.04
CA LYS A 75 -8.82 -6.55 0.51
C LYS A 75 -7.43 -7.13 0.27
N LEU A 76 -6.86 -7.79 1.29
CA LEU A 76 -5.56 -8.46 1.27
C LEU A 76 -4.37 -7.56 0.89
N MET A 77 -4.51 -6.24 0.94
CA MET A 77 -3.53 -5.29 0.40
C MET A 77 -2.12 -5.49 0.96
N PHE A 78 -1.98 -5.81 2.23
CA PHE A 78 -0.69 -6.06 2.91
C PHE A 78 -0.60 -7.47 3.48
N GLN A 79 -1.34 -8.43 2.89
CA GLN A 79 -1.29 -9.82 3.33
C GLN A 79 0.16 -10.35 3.24
N ASN A 80 0.59 -11.11 4.26
CA ASN A 80 1.92 -11.73 4.32
C ASN A 80 3.11 -10.76 4.28
N CYS A 81 2.93 -9.48 4.63
CA CYS A 81 4.00 -8.51 4.76
C CYS A 81 4.74 -8.68 6.10
N TYR A 82 5.45 -9.80 6.28
CA TYR A 82 6.04 -10.22 7.57
C TYR A 82 7.11 -9.29 8.13
N LYS A 83 7.73 -8.45 7.30
CA LYS A 83 8.80 -7.53 7.71
C LYS A 83 8.38 -6.06 7.71
N LEU A 84 7.13 -5.75 7.39
CA LEU A 84 6.64 -4.36 7.33
C LEU A 84 6.57 -3.75 8.73
N THR A 85 7.47 -2.83 9.04
CA THR A 85 7.57 -2.17 10.34
C THR A 85 6.98 -0.77 10.35
N SER A 86 6.92 -0.10 9.20
CA SER A 86 6.42 1.28 9.08
C SER A 86 5.63 1.46 7.78
N LEU A 87 4.45 2.07 7.92
CA LEU A 87 3.53 2.33 6.82
C LEU A 87 3.00 3.76 6.93
N ASN A 88 3.32 4.62 5.95
CA ASN A 88 2.81 5.98 5.90
C ASN A 88 1.61 6.07 4.96
N LEU A 89 0.44 6.31 5.55
CA LEU A 89 -0.85 6.46 4.88
C LEU A 89 -1.42 7.88 5.11
N LYS A 90 -0.58 8.89 5.37
CA LYS A 90 -1.02 10.22 5.82
C LYS A 90 -2.04 10.88 4.89
N LYS A 91 -1.94 10.71 3.58
CA LYS A 91 -2.90 11.28 2.62
C LYS A 91 -3.95 10.27 2.12
N ILE A 92 -3.90 9.05 2.62
CA ILE A 92 -4.86 8.01 2.24
C ILE A 92 -6.19 8.27 2.97
N THR A 93 -7.26 8.31 2.20
CA THR A 93 -8.63 8.28 2.72
C THR A 93 -9.26 6.93 2.45
N PHE A 94 -10.10 6.48 3.36
CA PHE A 94 -10.82 5.21 3.25
C PHE A 94 -12.33 5.42 3.09
N ASP A 95 -12.75 6.64 2.78
CA ASP A 95 -14.16 7.04 2.77
C ASP A 95 -15.01 6.25 1.78
N ASN A 96 -14.42 5.83 0.65
CA ASN A 96 -15.10 5.07 -0.39
C ASN A 96 -14.80 3.56 -0.33
N VAL A 97 -14.02 3.11 0.65
CA VAL A 97 -13.66 1.69 0.78
C VAL A 97 -14.83 0.88 1.31
N SER A 98 -15.28 -0.08 0.53
CA SER A 98 -16.36 -1.00 0.87
C SER A 98 -15.87 -2.42 1.16
N VAL A 99 -14.67 -2.79 0.71
CA VAL A 99 -14.09 -4.13 0.89
C VAL A 99 -12.68 -4.02 1.45
N SER A 100 -12.46 -4.55 2.66
CA SER A 100 -11.18 -4.46 3.38
C SER A 100 -10.74 -5.77 4.06
N ASP A 101 -11.43 -6.88 3.80
CA ASP A 101 -11.16 -8.16 4.46
C ASP A 101 -9.69 -8.57 4.35
N GLY A 102 -9.09 -8.91 5.48
CA GLY A 102 -7.73 -9.41 5.54
C GLY A 102 -6.67 -8.42 5.07
N MET A 103 -6.93 -7.10 5.06
CA MET A 103 -5.98 -6.09 4.59
C MET A 103 -4.58 -6.26 5.22
N PHE A 104 -4.51 -6.64 6.50
CA PHE A 104 -3.28 -6.88 7.25
C PHE A 104 -3.11 -8.35 7.68
N SER A 105 -3.78 -9.28 7.00
CA SER A 105 -3.69 -10.70 7.34
C SER A 105 -2.24 -11.18 7.27
N MET A 106 -1.73 -11.77 8.37
CA MET A 106 -0.35 -12.24 8.47
C MET A 106 0.72 -11.14 8.23
N ALA A 107 0.35 -9.88 8.34
CA ALA A 107 1.32 -8.79 8.36
C ALA A 107 2.08 -8.76 9.71
N LYS A 108 3.21 -8.06 9.74
CA LYS A 108 4.03 -7.95 10.96
C LYS A 108 3.23 -7.37 12.11
N SER A 109 3.26 -8.05 13.26
CA SER A 109 2.73 -7.52 14.52
C SER A 109 3.51 -6.29 14.99
N GLY A 110 2.81 -5.31 15.56
CA GLY A 110 3.42 -4.12 16.16
C GLY A 110 4.02 -3.13 15.14
N MET A 111 3.57 -3.16 13.88
CA MET A 111 3.99 -2.14 12.92
C MET A 111 3.46 -0.74 13.29
N ASN A 112 4.18 0.30 12.86
CA ASN A 112 3.73 1.67 13.01
C ASN A 112 2.98 2.12 11.75
N ILE A 113 1.74 2.59 11.91
CA ILE A 113 0.95 3.14 10.81
C ILE A 113 0.67 4.61 11.10
N ILE A 114 1.04 5.48 10.16
CA ILE A 114 0.76 6.91 10.21
C ILE A 114 -0.42 7.21 9.29
N VAL A 115 -1.44 7.86 9.83
CA VAL A 115 -2.64 8.30 9.08
C VAL A 115 -2.85 9.80 9.24
N GLY A 116 -3.58 10.42 8.33
CA GLY A 116 -3.81 11.87 8.33
C GLY A 116 -5.11 12.32 9.01
N SER A 117 -5.94 11.38 9.47
CA SER A 117 -7.23 11.72 10.09
C SER A 117 -7.68 10.69 11.13
N ASN A 118 -8.56 11.14 12.04
CA ASN A 118 -9.19 10.25 13.01
C ASN A 118 -10.13 9.23 12.33
N THR A 119 -10.78 9.60 11.25
CA THR A 119 -11.63 8.68 10.47
C THR A 119 -10.80 7.54 9.88
N ALA A 120 -9.63 7.83 9.32
CA ALA A 120 -8.71 6.81 8.84
C ALA A 120 -8.18 5.93 9.98
N LYS A 121 -7.87 6.52 11.14
CA LYS A 121 -7.48 5.78 12.34
C LYS A 121 -8.59 4.82 12.80
N GLU A 122 -9.83 5.28 12.87
CA GLU A 122 -10.97 4.45 13.24
C GLU A 122 -11.20 3.32 12.24
N PHE A 123 -11.07 3.59 10.94
CA PHE A 123 -11.18 2.57 9.90
C PHE A 123 -10.15 1.46 10.13
N ILE A 124 -8.86 1.80 10.25
CA ILE A 124 -7.79 0.81 10.42
C ILE A 124 -7.93 0.07 11.76
N SER A 125 -8.36 0.74 12.83
CA SER A 125 -8.55 0.13 14.14
C SER A 125 -9.64 -0.96 14.17
N LYS A 126 -10.58 -0.92 13.24
CA LYS A 126 -11.60 -1.97 13.06
C LYS A 126 -11.08 -3.20 12.33
N LEU A 127 -9.97 -3.06 11.62
CA LEU A 127 -9.31 -4.17 10.95
C LEU A 127 -8.52 -4.97 11.99
N ASN A 128 -8.47 -6.28 11.83
CA ASN A 128 -7.76 -7.16 12.76
C ASN A 128 -6.23 -6.95 12.66
N THR A 129 -5.73 -5.92 13.30
CA THR A 129 -4.30 -5.54 13.32
C THR A 129 -3.84 -5.20 14.74
N THR A 130 -2.58 -5.52 15.05
CA THR A 130 -1.88 -5.15 16.28
C THR A 130 -0.99 -3.92 16.10
N ALA A 131 -1.22 -3.14 15.03
CA ALA A 131 -0.41 -1.98 14.71
C ALA A 131 -0.59 -0.84 15.71
N THR A 132 0.46 -0.04 15.89
CA THR A 132 0.39 1.27 16.56
C THR A 132 -0.02 2.31 15.52
N ILE A 133 -1.16 2.97 15.70
CA ILE A 133 -1.71 3.92 14.72
C ILE A 133 -1.58 5.33 15.25
N THR A 134 -0.85 6.17 14.54
CA THR A 134 -0.61 7.58 14.87
C THR A 134 -1.28 8.49 13.84
N VAL A 135 -1.96 9.53 14.32
CA VAL A 135 -2.50 10.60 13.46
C VAL A 135 -1.47 11.72 13.37
N ALA A 136 -1.14 12.17 12.15
CA ALA A 136 -0.11 13.18 11.90
C ALA A 136 -0.54 14.22 10.87
#